data_9c7e24f3fa7ad35f0082ffb926e530b1
#
_entry.id   9c7e24f3fa7ad35f0082ffb926e530b1
#
_cell.length_a   1.000
_cell.length_b   1.000
_cell.length_c   1.000
_cell.angle_alpha   90.00
_cell.angle_beta   90.00
_cell.angle_gamma   90.00
#
_symmetry.space_group_name_H-M   'P 1'
#
loop_
_entity.id
_entity.type
_entity.pdbx_description
1 polymer ?
#
loop_
_entity_poly.entity_id
_entity_poly.type
_entity_poly.pdbx_seq_one_letter_code
_entity_poly.pdbx_strand_id
1 'polypeptide(L)'
;MRIVGGTFRGRDLVSPNDFHVRPTAETVRASLFDALAGEIRAARVLDLFAGTGALGLEAISRGARSADFVEFRPSSLHALKANVVALGLKAQTRIFKRDAVPFAEALAADSYDVAFADPPYGSKILDRVIAAWHRSRFARVFAVEHDPAHDLPAGARRLVFADAAITIYSRTPWTSASGTLPPTTASASRREPRD
;
A
#
# COMPACT_ATOMS: atom_id res chain seq x y z
N MET A 1 -14.05 7.64 -2.86
CA MET A 1 -13.14 6.80 -2.08
C MET A 1 -13.25 7.17 -0.62
N ARG A 2 -13.21 6.22 0.33
CA ARG A 2 -13.34 6.51 1.78
C ARG A 2 -12.38 5.67 2.59
N ILE A 3 -12.14 6.09 3.83
CA ILE A 3 -11.43 5.31 4.86
C ILE A 3 -12.28 4.11 5.24
N VAL A 4 -11.70 2.90 5.25
CA VAL A 4 -12.45 1.65 5.48
C VAL A 4 -12.35 1.12 6.91
N GLY A 5 -11.38 1.57 7.70
CA GLY A 5 -11.19 1.11 9.09
C GLY A 5 -10.64 2.18 10.03
N GLY A 6 -10.63 1.88 11.32
CA GLY A 6 -10.07 2.74 12.37
C GLY A 6 -10.92 3.96 12.73
N THR A 7 -10.27 4.96 13.32
CA THR A 7 -10.92 6.16 13.90
C THR A 7 -11.69 7.00 12.88
N PHE A 8 -11.23 7.03 11.63
CA PHE A 8 -11.84 7.81 10.55
C PHE A 8 -12.69 6.98 9.60
N ARG A 9 -13.08 5.76 9.99
CA ARG A 9 -13.91 4.87 9.14
C ARG A 9 -15.14 5.61 8.61
N GLY A 10 -15.39 5.45 7.30
CA GLY A 10 -16.52 6.05 6.60
C GLY A 10 -16.30 7.49 6.13
N ARG A 11 -15.17 8.15 6.51
CA ARG A 11 -14.85 9.49 6.01
C ARG A 11 -14.44 9.43 4.55
N ASP A 12 -15.07 10.29 3.75
CA ASP A 12 -14.78 10.41 2.33
C ASP A 12 -13.45 11.13 2.11
N LEU A 13 -12.68 10.66 1.12
CA LEU A 13 -11.48 11.28 0.62
C LEU A 13 -11.73 11.93 -0.73
N VAL A 14 -11.29 13.18 -0.87
CA VAL A 14 -11.25 13.89 -2.15
C VAL A 14 -10.32 13.11 -3.10
N SER A 15 -10.82 12.87 -4.31
CA SER A 15 -10.05 12.25 -5.41
C SER A 15 -9.95 13.27 -6.55
N PRO A 16 -8.80 13.36 -7.26
CA PRO A 16 -8.75 14.17 -8.46
C PRO A 16 -9.75 13.62 -9.49
N ASN A 17 -10.36 14.52 -10.27
CA ASN A 17 -11.21 14.16 -11.42
C ASN A 17 -10.37 13.65 -12.60
N ASP A 18 -9.31 12.93 -12.33
CA ASP A 18 -8.38 12.44 -13.33
C ASP A 18 -8.66 10.96 -13.59
N PHE A 19 -9.16 10.65 -14.80
CA PHE A 19 -9.51 9.29 -15.23
C PHE A 19 -8.32 8.31 -15.24
N HIS A 20 -7.10 8.80 -15.01
CA HIS A 20 -5.87 8.00 -14.99
C HIS A 20 -5.51 7.46 -13.60
N VAL A 21 -6.24 7.86 -12.56
CA VAL A 21 -6.02 7.35 -11.20
C VAL A 21 -7.05 6.27 -10.93
N ARG A 22 -6.65 4.99 -11.02
CA ARG A 22 -7.45 3.86 -10.55
C ARG A 22 -7.34 3.83 -9.02
N PRO A 23 -8.43 4.06 -8.28
CA PRO A 23 -8.37 3.94 -6.83
C PRO A 23 -8.18 2.47 -6.45
N THR A 24 -7.24 2.18 -5.56
CA THR A 24 -7.20 0.88 -4.87
C THR A 24 -8.60 0.56 -4.33
N ALA A 25 -9.18 -0.55 -4.76
CA ALA A 25 -10.52 -0.93 -4.33
C ALA A 25 -10.60 -1.00 -2.80
N GLU A 26 -11.70 -0.56 -2.21
CA GLU A 26 -11.88 -0.56 -0.74
C GLU A 26 -11.67 -1.97 -0.16
N THR A 27 -12.06 -3.02 -0.89
CA THR A 27 -11.87 -4.42 -0.50
C THR A 27 -10.39 -4.83 -0.50
N VAL A 28 -9.62 -4.40 -1.50
CA VAL A 28 -8.17 -4.65 -1.58
C VAL A 28 -7.47 -3.98 -0.41
N ARG A 29 -7.80 -2.71 -0.16
CA ARG A 29 -7.23 -1.94 0.95
C ARG A 29 -7.62 -2.52 2.31
N ALA A 30 -8.87 -2.95 2.52
CA ALA A 30 -9.28 -3.64 3.73
C ALA A 30 -8.45 -4.90 3.98
N SER A 31 -8.31 -5.76 2.97
CA SER A 31 -7.54 -7.00 3.05
C SER A 31 -6.05 -6.78 3.32
N LEU A 32 -5.45 -5.73 2.72
CA LEU A 32 -4.08 -5.32 3.02
C LEU A 32 -3.91 -4.97 4.49
N PHE A 33 -4.77 -4.10 5.02
CA PHE A 33 -4.64 -3.65 6.41
C PHE A 33 -5.00 -4.74 7.42
N ASP A 34 -5.88 -5.69 7.08
CA ASP A 34 -6.14 -6.86 7.92
C ASP A 34 -4.91 -7.78 7.96
N ALA A 35 -4.22 -7.94 6.83
CA ALA A 35 -2.96 -8.66 6.78
C ALA A 35 -1.84 -7.98 7.60
N LEU A 36 -1.86 -6.64 7.71
CA LEU A 36 -0.87 -5.83 8.41
C LEU A 36 -1.29 -5.42 9.83
N ALA A 37 -2.36 -5.96 10.39
CA ALA A 37 -2.95 -5.47 11.65
C ALA A 37 -1.94 -5.37 12.81
N GLY A 38 -1.01 -6.30 12.92
CA GLY A 38 0.05 -6.29 13.94
C GLY A 38 1.19 -5.29 13.69
N GLU A 39 1.30 -4.76 12.47
CA GLU A 39 2.42 -3.93 12.02
C GLU A 39 2.12 -2.43 12.01
N ILE A 40 0.83 -2.05 12.03
CA ILE A 40 0.37 -0.68 11.81
C ILE A 40 0.39 0.17 13.09
N ARG A 41 0.02 -0.42 14.23
CA ARG A 41 -0.10 0.35 15.49
C ARG A 41 1.23 0.99 15.89
N ALA A 42 1.20 2.30 16.14
CA ALA A 42 2.35 3.14 16.47
C ALA A 42 3.46 3.19 15.40
N ALA A 43 3.23 2.65 14.20
CA ALA A 43 4.19 2.62 13.10
C ALA A 43 4.47 4.01 12.52
N ARG A 44 5.71 4.22 12.08
CA ARG A 44 6.10 5.26 11.13
C ARG A 44 5.87 4.70 9.73
N VAL A 45 4.96 5.32 8.99
CA VAL A 45 4.53 4.83 7.68
C VAL A 45 5.10 5.69 6.56
N LEU A 46 5.49 5.07 5.46
CA LEU A 46 5.83 5.71 4.19
C LEU A 46 4.81 5.28 3.12
N ASP A 47 4.24 6.24 2.42
CA ASP A 47 3.35 6.02 1.29
C ASP A 47 4.01 6.57 0.02
N LEU A 48 4.64 5.67 -0.74
CA LEU A 48 5.27 5.98 -2.02
C LEU A 48 4.20 5.95 -3.12
N PHE A 49 4.22 6.91 -4.03
CA PHE A 49 3.17 7.11 -5.05
C PHE A 49 1.81 7.41 -4.41
N ALA A 50 1.80 8.28 -3.41
CA ALA A 50 0.70 8.42 -2.45
C ALA A 50 -0.66 8.81 -3.06
N GLY A 51 -0.69 9.41 -4.26
CA GLY A 51 -1.95 9.79 -4.89
C GLY A 51 -2.78 10.70 -3.99
N THR A 52 -3.94 10.21 -3.58
CA THR A 52 -4.84 10.90 -2.64
C THR A 52 -4.44 10.75 -1.17
N GLY A 53 -3.43 9.91 -0.88
CA GLY A 53 -3.00 9.55 0.47
C GLY A 53 -3.81 8.40 1.10
N ALA A 54 -4.56 7.65 0.31
CA ALA A 54 -5.50 6.66 0.83
C ALA A 54 -4.84 5.62 1.74
N LEU A 55 -3.66 5.10 1.38
CA LEU A 55 -2.96 4.08 2.18
C LEU A 55 -2.38 4.68 3.48
N GLY A 56 -1.65 5.79 3.39
CA GLY A 56 -1.07 6.42 4.57
C GLY A 56 -2.13 6.96 5.54
N LEU A 57 -3.23 7.55 5.04
CA LEU A 57 -4.33 8.06 5.87
C LEU A 57 -5.12 6.91 6.52
N GLU A 58 -5.33 5.81 5.81
CA GLU A 58 -5.90 4.58 6.38
C GLU A 58 -5.02 4.03 7.51
N ALA A 59 -3.69 4.02 7.31
CA ALA A 59 -2.74 3.60 8.33
C ALA A 59 -2.86 4.44 9.61
N ILE A 60 -2.91 5.79 9.49
CA ILE A 60 -3.14 6.66 10.65
C ILE A 60 -4.49 6.37 11.30
N SER A 61 -5.55 6.19 10.51
CA SER A 61 -6.87 5.83 11.03
C SER A 61 -6.86 4.56 11.86
N ARG A 62 -5.99 3.60 11.52
CA ARG A 62 -5.80 2.32 12.24
C ARG A 62 -4.71 2.37 13.32
N GLY A 63 -4.23 3.56 13.67
CA GLY A 63 -3.35 3.78 14.81
C GLY A 63 -1.86 3.89 14.49
N ALA A 64 -1.46 4.11 13.24
CA ALA A 64 -0.10 4.49 12.92
C ALA A 64 0.25 5.82 13.60
N ARG A 65 1.52 5.97 14.02
CA ARG A 65 2.03 7.18 14.69
C ARG A 65 2.12 8.36 13.73
N SER A 66 2.58 8.10 12.51
CA SER A 66 2.77 9.13 11.49
C SER A 66 2.80 8.51 10.09
N ALA A 67 2.51 9.32 9.07
CA ALA A 67 2.67 8.95 7.69
C ALA A 67 3.40 10.04 6.90
N ASP A 68 4.41 9.62 6.13
CA ASP A 68 5.11 10.41 5.16
C ASP A 68 4.62 10.03 3.76
N PHE A 69 4.25 11.02 2.96
CA PHE A 69 3.71 10.84 1.64
C PHE A 69 4.69 11.36 0.60
N VAL A 70 4.94 10.57 -0.44
CA VAL A 70 5.75 10.97 -1.60
C VAL A 70 4.86 10.99 -2.83
N GLU A 71 4.65 12.17 -3.39
CA GLU A 71 3.82 12.38 -4.58
C GLU A 71 4.36 13.58 -5.36
N PHE A 72 4.34 13.53 -6.69
CA PHE A 72 4.83 14.64 -7.51
C PHE A 72 3.77 15.26 -8.41
N ARG A 73 2.65 14.56 -8.67
CA ARG A 73 1.58 15.05 -9.57
C ARG A 73 0.77 16.17 -8.90
N PRO A 74 0.60 17.33 -9.55
CA PRO A 74 -0.09 18.47 -8.91
C PRO A 74 -1.54 18.17 -8.48
N SER A 75 -2.32 17.45 -9.29
CA SER A 75 -3.71 17.10 -8.98
C SER A 75 -3.81 16.20 -7.74
N SER A 76 -2.96 15.17 -7.68
CA SER A 76 -2.87 14.25 -6.54
C SER A 76 -2.41 14.97 -5.27
N LEU A 77 -1.39 15.84 -5.36
CA LEU A 77 -0.92 16.64 -4.24
C LEU A 77 -1.99 17.58 -3.68
N HIS A 78 -2.84 18.15 -4.55
CA HIS A 78 -3.96 18.99 -4.11
C HIS A 78 -4.96 18.17 -3.30
N ALA A 79 -5.38 17.00 -3.82
CA ALA A 79 -6.30 16.10 -3.14
C ALA A 79 -5.72 15.58 -1.81
N LEU A 80 -4.47 15.14 -1.79
CA LEU A 80 -3.77 14.67 -0.60
C LEU A 80 -3.75 15.76 0.51
N LYS A 81 -3.37 16.99 0.16
CA LYS A 81 -3.37 18.11 1.12
C LYS A 81 -4.75 18.41 1.66
N ALA A 82 -5.78 18.40 0.80
CA ALA A 82 -7.18 18.59 1.21
C ALA A 82 -7.62 17.49 2.20
N ASN A 83 -7.29 16.23 1.91
CA ASN A 83 -7.60 15.09 2.77
C ASN A 83 -6.92 15.18 4.14
N VAL A 84 -5.64 15.52 4.17
CA VAL A 84 -4.88 15.72 5.43
C VAL A 84 -5.52 16.83 6.28
N VAL A 85 -5.93 17.92 5.65
CA VAL A 85 -6.61 19.04 6.35
C VAL A 85 -7.99 18.62 6.86
N ALA A 86 -8.79 17.97 6.02
CA ALA A 86 -10.15 17.55 6.36
C ALA A 86 -10.19 16.54 7.52
N LEU A 87 -9.14 15.72 7.65
CA LEU A 87 -9.00 14.76 8.76
C LEU A 87 -8.27 15.34 9.98
N GLY A 88 -7.75 16.58 9.92
CA GLY A 88 -7.03 17.21 11.03
C GLY A 88 -5.63 16.62 11.29
N LEU A 89 -4.98 16.00 10.28
CA LEU A 89 -3.79 15.16 10.45
C LEU A 89 -2.45 15.88 10.16
N LYS A 90 -2.44 17.21 10.06
CA LYS A 90 -1.20 17.98 9.73
C LYS A 90 -0.02 17.65 10.64
N ALA A 91 -0.26 17.46 11.94
CA ALA A 91 0.80 17.18 12.91
C ALA A 91 1.39 15.76 12.80
N GLN A 92 0.68 14.83 12.18
CA GLN A 92 1.07 13.42 12.02
C GLN A 92 1.58 13.11 10.61
N THR A 93 1.63 14.11 9.71
CA THR A 93 1.93 13.86 8.29
C THR A 93 2.99 14.80 7.74
N ARG A 94 3.81 14.28 6.83
CA ARG A 94 4.71 15.07 5.98
C ARG A 94 4.43 14.72 4.52
N ILE A 95 4.48 15.72 3.64
CA ILE A 95 4.23 15.54 2.22
C ILE A 95 5.48 16.01 1.46
N PHE A 96 6.10 15.09 0.73
CA PHE A 96 7.26 15.34 -0.11
C PHE A 96 6.82 15.42 -1.57
N LYS A 97 6.91 16.61 -2.16
CA LYS A 97 6.72 16.80 -3.61
C LYS A 97 7.96 16.32 -4.35
N ARG A 98 8.10 15.01 -4.52
CA ARG A 98 9.28 14.38 -5.15
C ARG A 98 8.88 13.15 -5.96
N ASP A 99 9.77 12.72 -6.86
CA ASP A 99 9.71 11.41 -7.49
C ASP A 99 9.99 10.32 -6.43
N ALA A 100 9.13 9.29 -6.40
CA ALA A 100 9.18 8.23 -5.41
C ALA A 100 10.41 7.32 -5.57
N VAL A 101 10.91 7.11 -6.79
CA VAL A 101 12.03 6.19 -7.03
C VAL A 101 13.34 6.76 -6.47
N PRO A 102 13.82 7.96 -6.85
CA PRO A 102 15.01 8.54 -6.25
C PRO A 102 14.86 8.76 -4.74
N PHE A 103 13.64 9.04 -4.27
CA PHE A 103 13.36 9.16 -2.84
C PHE A 103 13.63 7.84 -2.12
N ALA A 104 13.06 6.73 -2.61
CA ALA A 104 13.27 5.40 -2.04
C ALA A 104 14.73 4.94 -2.12
N GLU A 105 15.42 5.23 -3.22
CA GLU A 105 16.83 4.89 -3.42
C GLU A 105 17.77 5.59 -2.44
N ALA A 106 17.40 6.76 -1.91
CA ALA A 106 18.17 7.56 -0.96
C ALA A 106 17.86 7.22 0.52
N LEU A 107 16.89 6.36 0.81
CA LEU A 107 16.53 6.01 2.18
C LEU A 107 17.56 5.09 2.84
N ALA A 108 17.87 5.42 4.09
CA ALA A 108 18.65 4.56 4.96
C ALA A 108 17.83 3.39 5.51
N ALA A 109 18.50 2.36 6.01
CA ALA A 109 17.87 1.25 6.71
C ALA A 109 17.04 1.76 7.91
N ASP A 110 15.94 1.06 8.21
CA ASP A 110 15.08 1.33 9.38
C ASP A 110 14.49 2.75 9.45
N SER A 111 14.40 3.45 8.31
CA SER A 111 13.78 4.77 8.24
C SER A 111 12.29 4.73 8.59
N TYR A 112 11.61 3.62 8.27
CA TYR A 112 10.18 3.40 8.51
C TYR A 112 9.90 2.01 9.08
N ASP A 113 8.73 1.87 9.69
CA ASP A 113 8.25 0.57 10.17
C ASP A 113 7.48 -0.15 9.06
N VAL A 114 6.61 0.58 8.35
CA VAL A 114 5.85 0.08 7.21
C VAL A 114 5.98 1.03 6.03
N ALA A 115 6.15 0.49 4.83
CA ALA A 115 6.09 1.26 3.59
C ALA A 115 5.08 0.65 2.62
N PHE A 116 4.43 1.52 1.85
CA PHE A 116 3.52 1.17 0.76
C PHE A 116 4.06 1.69 -0.57
N ALA A 117 3.78 0.97 -1.65
CA ALA A 117 3.95 1.45 -3.01
C ALA A 117 2.81 0.93 -3.90
N ASP A 118 2.14 1.88 -4.56
CA ASP A 118 1.10 1.63 -5.56
C ASP A 118 1.41 2.45 -6.84
N PRO A 119 2.46 2.07 -7.59
CA PRO A 119 2.84 2.77 -8.81
C PRO A 119 1.88 2.44 -9.96
N PRO A 120 1.83 3.28 -11.02
CA PRO A 120 1.11 2.95 -12.24
C PRO A 120 1.55 1.61 -12.83
N TYR A 121 0.58 0.76 -13.21
CA TYR A 121 0.86 -0.56 -13.76
C TYR A 121 1.65 -0.51 -15.07
N GLY A 122 2.37 -1.62 -15.36
CA GLY A 122 3.14 -1.78 -16.60
C GLY A 122 4.45 -1.02 -16.67
N SER A 123 4.91 -0.42 -15.58
CA SER A 123 6.17 0.31 -15.53
C SER A 123 7.25 -0.46 -14.75
N LYS A 124 8.51 -0.31 -15.18
CA LYS A 124 9.69 -0.82 -14.43
C LYS A 124 9.97 -0.04 -13.12
N ILE A 125 9.10 0.90 -12.78
CA ILE A 125 9.22 1.75 -11.58
C ILE A 125 9.14 0.88 -10.32
N LEU A 126 8.21 -0.07 -10.27
CA LEU A 126 8.02 -0.96 -9.14
C LEU A 126 9.26 -1.81 -8.88
N ASP A 127 9.85 -2.39 -9.94
CA ASP A 127 11.06 -3.21 -9.82
C ASP A 127 12.21 -2.43 -9.19
N ARG A 128 12.37 -1.15 -9.57
CA ARG A 128 13.40 -0.26 -9.00
C ARG A 128 13.17 0.02 -7.52
N VAL A 129 11.92 0.26 -7.12
CA VAL A 129 11.59 0.52 -5.71
C VAL A 129 11.76 -0.74 -4.86
N ILE A 130 11.38 -1.92 -5.38
CA ILE A 130 11.63 -3.21 -4.73
C ILE A 130 13.13 -3.46 -4.60
N ALA A 131 13.92 -3.21 -5.66
CA ALA A 131 15.38 -3.33 -5.60
C ALA A 131 16.00 -2.36 -4.58
N ALA A 132 15.50 -1.13 -4.47
CA ALA A 132 15.92 -0.17 -3.44
C ALA A 132 15.64 -0.72 -2.03
N TRP A 133 14.45 -1.29 -1.80
CA TRP A 133 14.11 -1.90 -0.51
C TRP A 133 15.02 -3.11 -0.20
N HIS A 134 15.27 -3.98 -1.18
CA HIS A 134 16.19 -5.11 -0.98
C HIS A 134 17.61 -4.67 -0.62
N ARG A 135 18.06 -3.55 -1.18
CA ARG A 135 19.42 -3.01 -0.93
C ARG A 135 19.53 -2.34 0.45
N SER A 136 18.61 -1.45 0.80
CA SER A 136 18.71 -0.62 2.00
C SER A 136 17.87 -1.10 3.17
N ARG A 137 16.82 -1.90 2.92
CA ARG A 137 15.85 -2.31 3.96
C ARG A 137 15.27 -1.10 4.69
N PHE A 138 14.90 -0.05 3.97
CA PHE A 138 14.41 1.22 4.51
C PHE A 138 13.13 1.10 5.35
N ALA A 139 12.38 0.01 5.20
CA ALA A 139 11.23 -0.31 6.03
C ALA A 139 11.29 -1.76 6.52
N ARG A 140 10.75 -2.02 7.71
CA ARG A 140 10.64 -3.38 8.26
C ARG A 140 9.69 -4.23 7.46
N VAL A 141 8.54 -3.65 7.08
CA VAL A 141 7.54 -4.25 6.19
C VAL A 141 7.34 -3.35 4.98
N PHE A 142 7.31 -3.93 3.80
CA PHE A 142 7.06 -3.22 2.55
C PHE A 142 5.97 -3.92 1.75
N ALA A 143 4.83 -3.28 1.55
CA ALA A 143 3.71 -3.81 0.78
C ALA A 143 3.57 -3.08 -0.55
N VAL A 144 3.51 -3.83 -1.63
CA VAL A 144 3.42 -3.30 -2.99
C VAL A 144 2.17 -3.81 -3.69
N GLU A 145 1.40 -2.90 -4.28
CA GLU A 145 0.29 -3.24 -5.17
C GLU A 145 0.81 -3.33 -6.61
N HIS A 146 0.34 -4.33 -7.36
CA HIS A 146 0.80 -4.57 -8.74
C HIS A 146 -0.23 -5.39 -9.54
N ASP A 147 -0.04 -5.42 -10.85
CA ASP A 147 -0.77 -6.33 -11.73
C ASP A 147 -0.51 -7.79 -11.31
N PRO A 148 -1.54 -8.64 -11.19
CA PRO A 148 -1.36 -10.06 -10.87
C PRO A 148 -0.40 -10.81 -11.81
N ALA A 149 -0.30 -10.37 -13.08
CA ALA A 149 0.60 -10.94 -14.07
C ALA A 149 2.04 -10.43 -13.98
N HIS A 150 2.31 -9.39 -13.18
CA HIS A 150 3.67 -8.88 -12.98
C HIS A 150 4.48 -9.87 -12.13
N ASP A 151 5.58 -10.37 -12.69
CA ASP A 151 6.50 -11.27 -12.01
C ASP A 151 7.41 -10.47 -11.07
N LEU A 152 7.34 -10.77 -9.79
CA LEU A 152 8.08 -10.10 -8.73
C LEU A 152 8.88 -11.11 -7.89
N PRO A 153 9.98 -10.69 -7.27
CA PRO A 153 10.65 -11.50 -6.27
C PRO A 153 9.67 -12.00 -5.20
N ALA A 154 9.82 -13.25 -4.76
CA ALA A 154 8.96 -13.83 -3.73
C ALA A 154 8.99 -12.97 -2.46
N GLY A 155 7.80 -12.62 -1.95
CA GLY A 155 7.60 -11.93 -0.68
C GLY A 155 7.23 -12.89 0.46
N ALA A 156 7.07 -12.34 1.65
CA ALA A 156 6.62 -13.09 2.82
C ALA A 156 5.14 -13.51 2.70
N ARG A 157 4.33 -12.70 1.98
CA ARG A 157 2.91 -12.97 1.74
C ARG A 157 2.47 -12.34 0.42
N ARG A 158 1.57 -13.00 -0.29
CA ARG A 158 0.91 -12.47 -1.50
C ARG A 158 -0.60 -12.59 -1.35
N LEU A 159 -1.31 -11.51 -1.61
CA LEU A 159 -2.77 -11.45 -1.70
C LEU A 159 -3.12 -11.21 -3.17
N VAL A 160 -4.04 -12.01 -3.72
CA VAL A 160 -4.43 -11.93 -5.13
C VAL A 160 -5.92 -11.62 -5.21
N PHE A 161 -6.26 -10.63 -6.03
CA PHE A 161 -7.60 -10.19 -6.35
C PHE A 161 -7.82 -10.29 -7.86
N ALA A 162 -9.03 -10.04 -8.35
CA ALA A 162 -9.35 -10.16 -9.77
C ALA A 162 -8.43 -9.28 -10.66
N ASP A 163 -8.21 -8.04 -10.24
CA ASP A 163 -7.51 -7.03 -11.05
C ASP A 163 -6.26 -6.44 -10.36
N ALA A 164 -5.87 -6.95 -9.20
CA ALA A 164 -4.75 -6.47 -8.41
C ALA A 164 -4.10 -7.62 -7.63
N ALA A 165 -2.83 -7.47 -7.31
CA ALA A 165 -2.16 -8.30 -6.33
C ALA A 165 -1.37 -7.41 -5.37
N ILE A 166 -1.21 -7.86 -4.14
CA ILE A 166 -0.34 -7.22 -3.16
C ILE A 166 0.72 -8.23 -2.75
N THR A 167 1.98 -7.84 -2.90
CA THR A 167 3.10 -8.61 -2.36
C THR A 167 3.66 -7.89 -1.14
N ILE A 168 3.78 -8.59 -0.03
CA ILE A 168 4.31 -8.06 1.23
C ILE A 168 5.70 -8.65 1.45
N TYR A 169 6.69 -7.79 1.55
CA TYR A 169 8.06 -8.11 1.92
C TYR A 169 8.28 -7.81 3.40
N SER A 170 9.01 -8.66 4.12
CA SER A 170 9.35 -8.46 5.52
C SER A 170 10.83 -8.78 5.77
N ARG A 171 11.43 -8.07 6.70
CA ARG A 171 12.82 -8.35 7.15
C ARG A 171 12.89 -9.52 8.12
N THR A 172 11.81 -9.77 8.84
CA THR A 172 11.69 -10.89 9.78
C THR A 172 10.73 -11.94 9.21
N PRO A 173 10.83 -13.20 9.64
CA PRO A 173 9.84 -14.21 9.31
C PRO A 173 8.43 -13.68 9.65
N TRP A 174 7.51 -13.82 8.70
CA TRP A 174 6.14 -13.36 8.87
C TRP A 174 5.40 -14.28 9.86
N THR A 175 5.11 -13.79 11.04
CA THR A 175 4.22 -14.48 11.99
C THR A 175 2.86 -13.82 11.91
N SER A 176 1.86 -14.49 11.30
CA SER A 176 0.50 -13.95 11.30
C SER A 176 -0.04 -13.94 12.71
N ALA A 177 -0.31 -12.77 13.27
CA ALA A 177 -0.97 -12.61 14.57
C ALA A 177 -2.47 -12.94 14.52
N SER A 178 -3.00 -13.36 13.38
CA SER A 178 -4.39 -13.79 13.19
C SER A 178 -4.41 -15.15 12.52
N GLY A 179 -5.11 -16.09 13.17
CA GLY A 179 -5.23 -17.49 12.79
C GLY A 179 -5.53 -17.72 11.32
N THR A 180 -5.00 -18.82 10.85
CA THR A 180 -5.15 -19.48 9.56
C THR A 180 -6.48 -19.17 8.83
N LEU A 181 -6.40 -18.40 7.76
CA LEU A 181 -7.41 -18.54 6.70
C LEU A 181 -7.02 -19.76 5.86
N PRO A 182 -7.96 -20.67 5.57
CA PRO A 182 -7.66 -21.84 4.77
C PRO A 182 -7.25 -21.44 3.35
N PRO A 183 -6.41 -22.24 2.67
CA PRO A 183 -6.07 -21.97 1.28
C PRO A 183 -7.35 -22.04 0.44
N THR A 184 -7.60 -21.01 -0.34
CA THR A 184 -8.68 -21.02 -1.34
C THR A 184 -8.30 -22.01 -2.43
N THR A 185 -8.80 -23.24 -2.33
CA THR A 185 -8.73 -24.24 -3.39
C THR A 185 -9.66 -23.77 -4.51
N ALA A 186 -9.08 -23.27 -5.60
CA ALA A 186 -9.78 -23.12 -6.84
C ALA A 186 -10.19 -24.54 -7.32
N SER A 187 -11.47 -24.88 -7.19
CA SER A 187 -12.06 -26.07 -7.77
C SER A 187 -11.99 -25.97 -9.29
N ALA A 188 -11.03 -26.66 -9.88
CA ALA A 188 -11.01 -26.92 -11.31
C ALA A 188 -12.09 -28.00 -11.59
N SER A 189 -13.27 -27.58 -12.02
CA SER A 189 -14.27 -28.48 -12.56
C SER A 189 -13.76 -29.02 -13.92
N ARG A 190 -13.25 -30.23 -13.90
CA ARG A 190 -13.05 -31.03 -15.12
C ARG A 190 -14.43 -31.26 -15.75
N ARG A 191 -14.67 -30.69 -16.91
CA ARG A 191 -15.75 -31.16 -17.81
C ARG A 191 -15.22 -32.39 -18.55
N GLU A 192 -15.82 -33.52 -18.25
CA GLU A 192 -15.67 -34.75 -19.07
C GLU A 192 -16.34 -34.54 -20.44
N PRO A 193 -15.75 -35.05 -21.54
CA PRO A 193 -16.43 -35.09 -22.82
C PRO A 193 -17.52 -36.17 -22.77
N ARG A 194 -18.70 -35.83 -23.23
CA ARG A 194 -19.75 -36.83 -23.54
C ARG A 194 -19.58 -37.33 -24.96
N ASP A 195 -19.51 -38.63 -25.11
CA ASP A 195 -19.67 -39.38 -26.36
C ASP A 195 -21.07 -39.18 -26.99
#